data_af841753bdbe4e0273618a04d1cdcc00
#
_entry.id   af841753bdbe4e0273618a04d1cdcc00
#
_cell.length_a   1.000
_cell.length_b   1.000
_cell.length_c   1.000
_cell.angle_alpha   90.00
_cell.angle_beta   90.00
_cell.angle_gamma   90.00
#
_symmetry.space_group_name_H-M   'P 1'
#
loop_
_entity.id
_entity.type
_entity.pdbx_description
1 polymer ?
#
loop_
_entity_poly.entity_id
_entity_poly.type
_entity_poly.pdbx_seq_one_letter_code
_entity_poly.pdbx_strand_id
1 'polypeptide(L)'
;MDCRVSLTLIRHLPTLGNQQRQYIGWTDESITDIDATNCKLPWKPKTVYGSDLLRAKESAALYFPIATYKPDWRLRESHFGEWEGETYDALKDNKTYRAWIDNPYGHRPPHGESLLATETRVLAAVAELPEGENDYFVVTHGGPIRLLLTQFSPKQQDFWSWKIPHGSVWRLVWNNVDDFKEGKRCASLSEVPITGNEHT
;
A
#
# COMPACT_ATOMS: atom_id res chain seq x y z
N MET A 1 -20.64 -22.36 -6.33
CA MET A 1 -19.32 -22.74 -5.75
C MET A 1 -18.75 -21.49 -5.12
N ASP A 2 -18.60 -21.49 -3.79
CA ASP A 2 -18.01 -20.36 -3.08
C ASP A 2 -16.51 -20.29 -3.41
N CYS A 3 -16.15 -19.47 -4.40
CA CYS A 3 -14.75 -19.27 -4.75
C CYS A 3 -14.14 -18.29 -3.76
N ARG A 4 -13.17 -18.78 -2.99
CA ARG A 4 -12.36 -17.94 -2.09
C ARG A 4 -11.62 -16.88 -2.91
N VAL A 5 -11.64 -15.63 -2.41
CA VAL A 5 -10.92 -14.50 -3.03
C VAL A 5 -9.80 -14.04 -2.12
N SER A 6 -8.68 -13.66 -2.70
CA SER A 6 -7.58 -13.04 -1.96
C SER A 6 -7.12 -11.73 -2.59
N LEU A 7 -6.74 -10.79 -1.72
CA LEU A 7 -6.07 -9.53 -2.06
C LEU A 7 -4.71 -9.51 -1.37
N THR A 8 -3.65 -9.54 -2.17
CA THR A 8 -2.27 -9.46 -1.69
C THR A 8 -1.76 -8.04 -1.91
N LEU A 9 -1.52 -7.32 -0.81
CA LEU A 9 -1.03 -5.94 -0.79
C LEU A 9 0.47 -5.95 -0.55
N ILE A 10 1.22 -5.24 -1.37
CA ILE A 10 2.69 -5.18 -1.32
C ILE A 10 3.09 -3.73 -1.23
N ARG A 11 3.81 -3.34 -0.17
CA ARG A 11 4.41 -2.02 -0.12
C ARG A 11 5.63 -1.97 -1.04
N HIS A 12 5.76 -0.92 -1.84
CA HIS A 12 6.94 -0.69 -2.67
C HIS A 12 8.23 -0.77 -1.85
N LEU A 13 9.32 -1.08 -2.51
CA LEU A 13 10.68 -1.06 -1.96
C LEU A 13 11.13 0.39 -1.68
N PRO A 14 12.11 0.61 -0.77
CA PRO A 14 12.47 1.95 -0.35
C PRO A 14 13.11 2.78 -1.47
N THR A 15 12.82 4.09 -1.45
CA THR A 15 13.48 5.13 -2.25
C THR A 15 14.55 5.85 -1.43
N LEU A 16 15.33 6.73 -2.07
CA LEU A 16 16.31 7.55 -1.36
C LEU A 16 15.63 8.46 -0.31
N GLY A 17 14.52 9.11 -0.68
CA GLY A 17 13.75 9.94 0.26
C GLY A 17 13.23 9.13 1.45
N ASN A 18 12.82 7.88 1.25
CA ASN A 18 12.42 7.00 2.36
C ASN A 18 13.60 6.66 3.29
N GLN A 19 14.80 6.41 2.76
CA GLN A 19 16.01 6.21 3.57
C GLN A 19 16.37 7.45 4.39
N GLN A 20 16.11 8.63 3.83
CA GLN A 20 16.28 9.93 4.50
C GLN A 20 15.11 10.28 5.45
N ARG A 21 14.12 9.38 5.61
CA ARG A 21 12.93 9.56 6.46
C ARG A 21 12.05 10.74 6.05
N GLN A 22 12.05 11.07 4.76
CA GLN A 22 11.20 12.11 4.19
C GLN A 22 9.78 11.59 3.93
N TYR A 23 8.81 12.48 3.97
CA TYR A 23 7.46 12.25 3.47
C TYR A 23 7.48 12.24 1.95
N ILE A 24 7.33 11.07 1.35
CA ILE A 24 7.30 10.87 -0.10
C ILE A 24 5.91 10.37 -0.48
N GLY A 25 5.06 11.28 -0.88
CA GLY A 25 3.70 11.01 -1.33
C GLY A 25 3.60 10.92 -2.85
N TRP A 26 3.35 12.05 -3.51
CA TRP A 26 3.24 12.11 -4.97
C TRP A 26 4.56 12.43 -5.68
N THR A 27 5.59 12.83 -4.96
CA THR A 27 6.95 12.92 -5.51
C THR A 27 7.33 11.58 -6.11
N ASP A 28 7.72 11.58 -7.39
CA ASP A 28 8.02 10.36 -8.13
C ASP A 28 9.52 10.06 -8.11
N GLU A 29 9.89 9.00 -7.41
CA GLU A 29 11.26 8.55 -7.20
C GLU A 29 11.40 7.07 -7.56
N SER A 30 12.59 6.70 -8.07
CA SER A 30 13.02 5.31 -8.21
C SER A 30 13.28 4.67 -6.85
N ILE A 31 13.15 3.35 -6.80
CA ILE A 31 13.69 2.57 -5.67
C ILE A 31 15.22 2.67 -5.64
N THR A 32 15.80 2.50 -4.45
CA THR A 32 17.26 2.36 -4.32
C THR A 32 17.72 1.01 -4.86
N ASP A 33 19.03 0.88 -5.14
CA ASP A 33 19.61 -0.39 -5.56
C ASP A 33 19.32 -1.48 -4.52
N ILE A 34 18.61 -2.51 -4.96
CA ILE A 34 18.21 -3.66 -4.13
C ILE A 34 18.64 -4.92 -4.86
N ASP A 35 19.23 -5.84 -4.13
CA ASP A 35 19.53 -7.17 -4.64
C ASP A 35 18.22 -7.92 -4.97
N ALA A 36 17.95 -8.06 -6.26
CA ALA A 36 16.75 -8.74 -6.77
C ALA A 36 16.64 -10.20 -6.32
N THR A 37 17.75 -10.83 -5.91
CA THR A 37 17.73 -12.21 -5.41
C THR A 37 16.96 -12.34 -4.09
N ASN A 38 16.87 -11.26 -3.33
CA ASN A 38 16.14 -11.16 -2.07
C ASN A 38 14.65 -10.80 -2.22
N CYS A 39 14.19 -10.60 -3.46
CA CYS A 39 12.82 -10.17 -3.75
C CYS A 39 11.97 -11.33 -4.29
N LYS A 40 11.95 -12.47 -3.62
CA LYS A 40 11.18 -13.63 -4.09
C LYS A 40 9.87 -13.78 -3.32
N LEU A 41 8.78 -13.83 -4.07
CA LEU A 41 7.45 -14.17 -3.56
C LEU A 41 7.00 -15.52 -4.14
N PRO A 42 6.19 -16.30 -3.40
CA PRO A 42 5.82 -17.66 -3.83
C PRO A 42 4.83 -17.71 -5.00
N TRP A 43 4.34 -16.55 -5.46
CA TRP A 43 3.33 -16.46 -6.50
C TRP A 43 3.92 -16.01 -7.84
N LYS A 44 3.24 -16.42 -8.92
CA LYS A 44 3.56 -16.01 -10.30
C LYS A 44 2.27 -15.51 -10.98
N PRO A 45 1.74 -14.35 -10.58
CA PRO A 45 0.52 -13.81 -11.17
C PRO A 45 0.74 -13.46 -12.64
N LYS A 46 -0.33 -13.52 -13.44
CA LYS A 46 -0.32 -13.00 -14.80
C LYS A 46 -0.43 -11.48 -14.83
N THR A 47 -1.20 -10.93 -13.88
CA THR A 47 -1.48 -9.50 -13.75
C THR A 47 -1.14 -9.01 -12.35
N VAL A 48 -0.53 -7.85 -12.26
CA VAL A 48 -0.28 -7.11 -11.03
C VAL A 48 -0.83 -5.70 -11.20
N TYR A 49 -1.67 -5.30 -10.28
CA TYR A 49 -2.21 -3.94 -10.20
C TYR A 49 -1.32 -3.08 -9.31
N GLY A 50 -1.37 -1.77 -9.43
CA GLY A 50 -0.63 -0.94 -8.50
C GLY A 50 -0.61 0.53 -8.84
N SER A 51 0.06 1.29 -7.98
CA SER A 51 0.26 2.72 -8.17
C SER A 51 1.03 3.00 -9.46
N ASP A 52 0.68 4.08 -10.14
CA ASP A 52 1.40 4.53 -11.33
C ASP A 52 2.73 5.23 -11.03
N LEU A 53 3.10 5.42 -9.76
CA LEU A 53 4.39 5.95 -9.36
C LEU A 53 5.52 4.95 -9.61
N LEU A 54 6.69 5.48 -10.00
CA LEU A 54 7.84 4.72 -10.47
C LEU A 54 8.28 3.64 -9.48
N ARG A 55 8.42 3.98 -8.20
CA ARG A 55 8.80 3.03 -7.13
C ARG A 55 7.88 1.82 -7.02
N ALA A 56 6.58 1.98 -7.29
CA ALA A 56 5.65 0.86 -7.29
C ALA A 56 5.82 -0.03 -8.53
N LYS A 57 5.99 0.57 -9.71
CA LYS A 57 6.25 -0.14 -10.97
C LYS A 57 7.54 -0.95 -10.90
N GLU A 58 8.63 -0.32 -10.43
CA GLU A 58 9.93 -0.98 -10.29
C GLU A 58 9.90 -2.11 -9.27
N SER A 59 9.25 -1.91 -8.13
CA SER A 59 9.04 -2.98 -7.14
C SER A 59 8.25 -4.15 -7.73
N ALA A 60 7.19 -3.86 -8.49
CA ALA A 60 6.41 -4.90 -9.15
C ALA A 60 7.24 -5.69 -10.18
N ALA A 61 8.10 -5.00 -10.95
CA ALA A 61 8.98 -5.65 -11.92
C ALA A 61 10.01 -6.59 -11.25
N LEU A 62 10.50 -6.23 -10.07
CA LEU A 62 11.40 -7.09 -9.30
C LEU A 62 10.69 -8.32 -8.71
N TYR A 63 9.51 -8.13 -8.11
CA TYR A 63 8.74 -9.23 -7.51
C TYR A 63 8.12 -10.17 -8.56
N PHE A 64 7.68 -9.61 -9.70
CA PHE A 64 6.87 -10.32 -10.71
C PHE A 64 7.34 -9.97 -12.13
N PRO A 65 8.55 -10.36 -12.53
CA PRO A 65 9.19 -9.89 -13.77
C PRO A 65 8.47 -10.31 -15.05
N ILE A 66 7.56 -11.29 -14.99
CA ILE A 66 6.80 -11.78 -16.14
C ILE A 66 5.33 -11.33 -16.13
N ALA A 67 4.89 -10.64 -15.08
CA ALA A 67 3.51 -10.18 -14.95
C ALA A 67 3.24 -8.93 -15.79
N THR A 68 2.02 -8.79 -16.28
CA THR A 68 1.55 -7.53 -16.86
C THR A 68 1.18 -6.57 -15.75
N TYR A 69 1.84 -5.42 -15.68
CA TYR A 69 1.53 -4.36 -14.72
C TYR A 69 0.37 -3.49 -15.19
N LYS A 70 -0.60 -3.25 -14.33
CA LYS A 70 -1.77 -2.39 -14.55
C LYS A 70 -1.72 -1.20 -13.59
N PRO A 71 -1.21 -0.03 -14.04
CA PRO A 71 -1.10 1.14 -13.19
C PRO A 71 -2.46 1.81 -12.96
N ASP A 72 -2.69 2.29 -11.73
CA ASP A 72 -3.85 3.10 -11.36
C ASP A 72 -3.40 4.21 -10.39
N TRP A 73 -3.61 5.47 -10.76
CA TRP A 73 -3.25 6.63 -9.95
C TRP A 73 -3.99 6.66 -8.60
N ARG A 74 -5.16 6.03 -8.52
CA ARG A 74 -5.95 5.94 -7.29
C ARG A 74 -5.25 5.12 -6.20
N LEU A 75 -4.23 4.34 -6.56
CA LEU A 75 -3.39 3.56 -5.65
C LEU A 75 -2.11 4.31 -5.22
N ARG A 76 -1.94 5.60 -5.58
CA ARG A 76 -0.83 6.43 -5.08
C ARG A 76 -0.90 6.60 -3.56
N GLU A 77 0.26 6.90 -2.96
CA GLU A 77 0.34 7.39 -1.57
C GLU A 77 -0.51 8.66 -1.40
N SER A 78 -0.81 9.04 -0.16
CA SER A 78 -1.41 10.33 0.14
C SER A 78 -0.52 11.46 -0.41
N HIS A 79 -1.15 12.49 -0.99
CA HIS A 79 -0.43 13.69 -1.40
C HIS A 79 -0.11 14.53 -0.17
N PHE A 80 1.17 14.66 0.17
CA PHE A 80 1.58 15.39 1.37
C PHE A 80 1.69 16.91 1.17
N GLY A 81 1.40 17.44 -0.01
CA GLY A 81 1.39 18.87 -0.28
C GLY A 81 2.72 19.53 0.05
N GLU A 82 2.69 20.56 0.90
CA GLU A 82 3.90 21.29 1.32
C GLU A 82 4.85 20.45 2.19
N TRP A 83 4.44 19.28 2.64
CA TRP A 83 5.31 18.39 3.44
C TRP A 83 6.03 17.34 2.59
N GLU A 84 5.84 17.35 1.27
CA GLU A 84 6.64 16.51 0.36
C GLU A 84 8.13 16.81 0.51
N GLY A 85 8.94 15.77 0.73
CA GLY A 85 10.38 15.88 0.95
C GLY A 85 10.81 16.33 2.36
N GLU A 86 9.86 16.76 3.22
CA GLU A 86 10.16 17.11 4.60
C GLU A 86 10.28 15.88 5.49
N THR A 87 10.96 16.04 6.63
CA THR A 87 11.12 14.98 7.64
C THR A 87 10.23 15.23 8.85
N TYR A 88 9.99 14.19 9.66
CA TYR A 88 9.35 14.37 10.96
C TYR A 88 10.05 15.42 11.82
N ASP A 89 11.39 15.42 11.85
CA ASP A 89 12.17 16.36 12.66
C ASP A 89 12.00 17.81 12.21
N ALA A 90 11.85 18.05 10.92
CA ALA A 90 11.58 19.38 10.38
C ALA A 90 10.15 19.85 10.71
N LEU A 91 9.19 18.93 10.78
CA LEU A 91 7.78 19.24 10.93
C LEU A 91 7.24 19.14 12.38
N LYS A 92 7.96 18.48 13.30
CA LYS A 92 7.46 18.13 14.65
C LYS A 92 6.95 19.31 15.48
N ASP A 93 7.46 20.51 15.25
CA ASP A 93 7.06 21.73 15.96
C ASP A 93 6.00 22.56 15.19
N ASN A 94 5.63 22.12 13.96
CA ASN A 94 4.60 22.77 13.18
C ASN A 94 3.20 22.40 13.72
N LYS A 95 2.42 23.40 14.10
CA LYS A 95 1.09 23.20 14.70
C LYS A 95 0.11 22.46 13.78
N THR A 96 0.11 22.76 12.49
CA THR A 96 -0.76 22.12 11.51
C THR A 96 -0.38 20.65 11.32
N TYR A 97 0.91 20.35 11.28
CA TYR A 97 1.41 18.98 11.21
C TYR A 97 1.05 18.18 12.48
N ARG A 98 1.20 18.78 13.68
CA ARG A 98 0.80 18.12 14.94
C ARG A 98 -0.69 17.80 14.96
N ALA A 99 -1.54 18.75 14.56
CA ALA A 99 -2.97 18.53 14.47
C ALA A 99 -3.33 17.38 13.51
N TRP A 100 -2.61 17.27 12.38
CA TRP A 100 -2.80 16.16 11.44
C TRP A 100 -2.35 14.81 12.03
N ILE A 101 -1.21 14.73 12.72
CA ILE A 101 -0.75 13.50 13.39
C ILE A 101 -1.78 13.04 14.43
N ASP A 102 -2.31 13.98 15.22
CA ASP A 102 -3.27 13.68 16.29
C ASP A 102 -4.65 13.29 15.75
N ASN A 103 -5.07 13.87 14.62
CA ASN A 103 -6.35 13.58 13.96
C ASN A 103 -6.24 13.68 12.43
N PRO A 104 -5.75 12.60 11.75
CA PRO A 104 -5.51 12.64 10.31
C PRO A 104 -6.79 12.67 9.46
N TYR A 105 -7.95 12.29 10.04
CA TYR A 105 -9.24 12.43 9.35
C TYR A 105 -9.81 13.86 9.44
N GLY A 106 -9.50 14.60 10.50
CA GLY A 106 -9.96 15.97 10.71
C GLY A 106 -9.06 17.04 10.10
N HIS A 107 -7.83 16.69 9.75
CA HIS A 107 -6.82 17.62 9.23
C HIS A 107 -6.14 17.06 7.99
N ARG A 108 -5.55 17.95 7.18
CA ARG A 108 -4.80 17.56 5.98
C ARG A 108 -3.52 18.38 5.84
N PRO A 109 -2.52 17.88 5.12
CA PRO A 109 -1.37 18.67 4.68
C PRO A 109 -1.82 19.91 3.89
N PRO A 110 -1.16 21.08 4.07
CA PRO A 110 -1.41 22.24 3.20
C PRO A 110 -1.20 21.85 1.74
N HIS A 111 -2.17 22.17 0.88
CA HIS A 111 -2.20 21.78 -0.53
C HIS A 111 -2.11 20.26 -0.81
N GLY A 112 -2.30 19.43 0.23
CA GLY A 112 -2.32 17.97 0.12
C GLY A 112 -3.72 17.37 0.22
N GLU A 113 -3.79 16.03 0.21
CA GLU A 113 -5.03 15.28 0.37
C GLU A 113 -5.44 15.12 1.84
N SER A 114 -6.74 15.08 2.09
CA SER A 114 -7.24 14.52 3.35
C SER A 114 -7.12 12.98 3.33
N LEU A 115 -7.01 12.38 4.51
CA LEU A 115 -6.99 10.92 4.60
C LEU A 115 -8.27 10.29 4.03
N LEU A 116 -9.42 10.96 4.21
CA LEU A 116 -10.70 10.54 3.63
C LEU A 116 -10.69 10.55 2.08
N ALA A 117 -10.06 11.56 1.45
CA ALA A 117 -9.93 11.60 0.00
C ALA A 117 -9.05 10.45 -0.52
N THR A 118 -7.93 10.17 0.16
CA THR A 118 -7.08 9.02 -0.14
C THR A 118 -7.85 7.71 0.02
N GLU A 119 -8.59 7.55 1.12
CA GLU A 119 -9.40 6.36 1.38
C GLU A 119 -10.44 6.12 0.28
N THR A 120 -11.18 7.16 -0.08
CA THR A 120 -12.22 7.10 -1.12
C THR A 120 -11.67 6.60 -2.44
N ARG A 121 -10.54 7.15 -2.93
CA ARG A 121 -9.96 6.72 -4.21
C ARG A 121 -9.34 5.33 -4.15
N VAL A 122 -8.72 4.97 -3.03
CA VAL A 122 -8.10 3.65 -2.85
C VAL A 122 -9.16 2.56 -2.80
N LEU A 123 -10.24 2.77 -2.06
CA LEU A 123 -11.37 1.82 -2.00
C LEU A 123 -12.06 1.68 -3.36
N ALA A 124 -12.25 2.78 -4.11
CA ALA A 124 -12.78 2.73 -5.46
C ALA A 124 -11.89 1.90 -6.41
N ALA A 125 -10.57 2.05 -6.34
CA ALA A 125 -9.65 1.26 -7.14
C ALA A 125 -9.76 -0.25 -6.85
N VAL A 126 -9.92 -0.63 -5.58
CA VAL A 126 -10.08 -2.04 -5.18
C VAL A 126 -11.45 -2.58 -5.58
N ALA A 127 -12.52 -1.79 -5.45
CA ALA A 127 -13.88 -2.19 -5.82
C ALA A 127 -14.02 -2.43 -7.35
N GLU A 128 -13.20 -1.76 -8.17
CA GLU A 128 -13.20 -1.87 -9.63
C GLU A 128 -12.19 -2.91 -10.16
N LEU A 129 -11.59 -3.73 -9.30
CA LEU A 129 -10.74 -4.84 -9.76
C LEU A 129 -11.58 -5.80 -10.63
N PRO A 130 -11.02 -6.32 -11.74
CA PRO A 130 -11.77 -7.11 -12.72
C PRO A 130 -12.44 -8.33 -12.10
N GLU A 131 -13.62 -8.67 -12.61
CA GLU A 131 -14.29 -9.90 -12.22
C GLU A 131 -13.60 -11.13 -12.82
N GLY A 132 -13.79 -12.29 -12.18
CA GLY A 132 -13.30 -13.58 -12.68
C GLY A 132 -11.87 -13.93 -12.22
N GLU A 133 -11.20 -13.05 -11.50
CA GLU A 133 -9.96 -13.37 -10.79
C GLU A 133 -10.26 -13.74 -9.34
N ASN A 134 -9.53 -14.70 -8.80
CA ASN A 134 -9.65 -15.11 -7.39
C ASN A 134 -8.47 -14.63 -6.53
N ASP A 135 -7.38 -14.24 -7.16
CA ASP A 135 -6.15 -13.78 -6.51
C ASP A 135 -5.71 -12.45 -7.13
N TYR A 136 -5.83 -11.37 -6.37
CA TYR A 136 -5.38 -10.04 -6.77
C TYR A 136 -4.05 -9.69 -6.10
N PHE A 137 -3.14 -9.10 -6.86
CA PHE A 137 -1.85 -8.62 -6.38
C PHE A 137 -1.74 -7.12 -6.64
N VAL A 138 -1.54 -6.33 -5.58
CA VAL A 138 -1.51 -4.87 -5.65
C VAL A 138 -0.23 -4.35 -5.02
N VAL A 139 0.60 -3.66 -5.83
CA VAL A 139 1.79 -2.97 -5.33
C VAL A 139 1.48 -1.49 -5.14
N THR A 140 1.57 -1.04 -3.89
CA THR A 140 1.19 0.31 -3.49
C THR A 140 2.06 0.83 -2.33
N HIS A 141 1.53 1.70 -1.47
CA HIS A 141 2.27 2.48 -0.49
C HIS A 141 1.77 2.23 0.93
N GLY A 142 2.45 2.83 1.91
CA GLY A 142 2.16 2.65 3.32
C GLY A 142 0.78 3.14 3.74
N GLY A 143 0.37 4.33 3.30
CA GLY A 143 -0.95 4.92 3.58
C GLY A 143 -2.10 4.08 3.02
N PRO A 144 -2.14 3.83 1.71
CA PRO A 144 -3.14 2.95 1.09
C PRO A 144 -3.27 1.58 1.76
N ILE A 145 -2.15 0.91 2.08
CA ILE A 145 -2.21 -0.39 2.76
C ILE A 145 -2.83 -0.25 4.15
N ARG A 146 -2.45 0.77 4.94
CA ARG A 146 -3.09 1.03 6.25
C ARG A 146 -4.59 1.22 6.12
N LEU A 147 -5.05 2.01 5.14
CA LEU A 147 -6.47 2.24 4.89
C LEU A 147 -7.20 0.92 4.56
N LEU A 148 -6.65 0.13 3.65
CA LEU A 148 -7.23 -1.16 3.26
C LEU A 148 -7.25 -2.16 4.43
N LEU A 149 -6.20 -2.21 5.25
CA LEU A 149 -6.17 -3.06 6.43
C LEU A 149 -7.16 -2.58 7.51
N THR A 150 -7.30 -1.27 7.71
CA THR A 150 -8.30 -0.71 8.64
C THR A 150 -9.72 -1.06 8.21
N GLN A 151 -10.01 -1.00 6.91
CA GLN A 151 -11.31 -1.34 6.34
C GLN A 151 -11.60 -2.84 6.40
N PHE A 152 -10.67 -3.67 5.93
CA PHE A 152 -10.94 -5.07 5.62
C PHE A 152 -10.43 -6.09 6.65
N SER A 153 -9.57 -5.72 7.58
CA SER A 153 -9.06 -6.65 8.60
C SER A 153 -10.19 -7.31 9.41
N PRO A 154 -10.07 -8.60 9.78
CA PRO A 154 -11.04 -9.27 10.64
C PRO A 154 -11.19 -8.59 12.01
N LYS A 155 -10.12 -7.96 12.50
CA LYS A 155 -10.10 -7.18 13.74
C LYS A 155 -9.97 -5.71 13.43
N GLN A 156 -10.86 -4.90 13.99
CA GLN A 156 -10.80 -3.46 13.85
C GLN A 156 -9.56 -2.92 14.57
N GLN A 157 -8.79 -2.10 13.87
CA GLN A 157 -7.62 -1.40 14.40
C GLN A 157 -7.56 0.00 13.80
N ASP A 158 -6.97 0.93 14.54
CA ASP A 158 -6.78 2.31 14.07
C ASP A 158 -5.71 2.40 12.98
N PHE A 159 -5.81 3.41 12.13
CA PHE A 159 -4.90 3.65 11.01
C PHE A 159 -3.41 3.62 11.43
N TRP A 160 -3.04 4.26 12.53
CA TRP A 160 -1.65 4.31 13.00
C TRP A 160 -1.16 3.02 13.67
N SER A 161 -2.05 2.11 14.03
CA SER A 161 -1.67 0.83 14.65
C SER A 161 -0.97 -0.13 13.68
N TRP A 162 -1.16 0.08 12.37
CA TRP A 162 -0.56 -0.77 11.35
C TRP A 162 0.89 -0.37 11.08
N LYS A 163 1.83 -1.28 11.33
CA LYS A 163 3.23 -1.14 10.92
C LYS A 163 3.39 -1.76 9.54
N ILE A 164 3.72 -0.95 8.55
CA ILE A 164 3.85 -1.38 7.15
C ILE A 164 5.28 -1.07 6.69
N PRO A 165 6.28 -1.92 6.94
CA PRO A 165 7.65 -1.74 6.43
C PRO A 165 7.69 -1.74 4.90
N HIS A 166 8.72 -1.12 4.30
CA HIS A 166 8.95 -1.23 2.86
C HIS A 166 9.19 -2.69 2.47
N GLY A 167 8.59 -3.11 1.36
CA GLY A 167 8.63 -4.50 0.92
C GLY A 167 7.69 -5.43 1.67
N SER A 168 7.01 -5.01 2.76
CA SER A 168 6.06 -5.89 3.46
C SER A 168 4.91 -6.34 2.56
N VAL A 169 4.45 -7.56 2.81
CA VAL A 169 3.40 -8.23 2.04
C VAL A 169 2.28 -8.67 2.99
N TRP A 170 1.06 -8.25 2.67
CA TRP A 170 -0.13 -8.54 3.45
C TRP A 170 -1.15 -9.28 2.60
N ARG A 171 -1.65 -10.43 3.04
CA ARG A 171 -2.64 -11.21 2.33
C ARG A 171 -3.95 -11.25 3.10
N LEU A 172 -4.99 -10.72 2.47
CA LEU A 172 -6.38 -10.75 2.93
C LEU A 172 -7.12 -11.83 2.15
N VAL A 173 -7.96 -12.62 2.83
CA VAL A 173 -8.71 -13.71 2.19
C VAL A 173 -10.16 -13.64 2.60
N TRP A 174 -11.08 -13.65 1.64
CA TRP A 174 -12.52 -13.79 1.81
C TRP A 174 -12.97 -15.20 1.44
N ASN A 175 -14.01 -15.69 2.09
CA ASN A 175 -14.53 -17.03 1.84
C ASN A 175 -15.28 -17.13 0.51
N ASN A 176 -15.82 -16.00 0.02
CA ASN A 176 -16.54 -15.91 -1.24
C ASN A 176 -16.36 -14.55 -1.91
N VAL A 177 -16.72 -14.49 -3.18
CA VAL A 177 -16.63 -13.29 -4.02
C VAL A 177 -17.57 -12.18 -3.56
N ASP A 178 -18.77 -12.53 -3.09
CA ASP A 178 -19.79 -11.54 -2.73
C ASP A 178 -19.34 -10.71 -1.52
N ASP A 179 -18.76 -11.34 -0.50
CA ASP A 179 -18.21 -10.65 0.67
C ASP A 179 -17.08 -9.66 0.29
N PHE A 180 -16.24 -10.04 -0.67
CA PHE A 180 -15.21 -9.15 -1.20
C PHE A 180 -15.81 -7.95 -1.94
N LYS A 181 -16.77 -8.19 -2.84
CA LYS A 181 -17.44 -7.15 -3.64
C LYS A 181 -18.30 -6.20 -2.80
N GLU A 182 -18.94 -6.72 -1.77
CA GLU A 182 -19.71 -5.91 -0.82
C GLU A 182 -18.83 -5.12 0.16
N GLY A 183 -17.50 -5.25 0.05
CA GLY A 183 -16.57 -4.54 0.92
C GLY A 183 -16.58 -4.98 2.37
N LYS A 184 -17.03 -6.23 2.64
CA LYS A 184 -17.02 -6.80 3.99
C LYS A 184 -15.61 -7.08 4.47
N ARG A 185 -15.45 -7.28 5.78
CA ARG A 185 -14.19 -7.69 6.39
C ARG A 185 -13.78 -9.07 5.89
N CYS A 186 -12.47 -9.27 5.67
CA CYS A 186 -11.95 -10.55 5.23
C CYS A 186 -12.04 -11.61 6.34
N ALA A 187 -12.06 -12.87 5.95
CA ALA A 187 -12.08 -14.00 6.86
C ALA A 187 -10.73 -14.22 7.55
N SER A 188 -9.63 -13.92 6.86
CA SER A 188 -8.28 -14.03 7.43
C SER A 188 -7.34 -12.99 6.86
N LEU A 189 -6.37 -12.57 7.68
CA LEU A 189 -5.29 -11.65 7.36
C LEU A 189 -3.97 -12.24 7.83
N SER A 190 -2.95 -12.20 6.99
CA SER A 190 -1.59 -12.61 7.35
C SER A 190 -0.55 -11.68 6.73
N GLU A 191 0.52 -11.41 7.47
CA GLU A 191 1.75 -10.89 6.90
C GLU A 191 2.54 -12.06 6.31
N VAL A 192 3.02 -11.91 5.08
CA VAL A 192 3.73 -12.96 4.36
C VAL A 192 5.22 -12.64 4.38
N PRO A 193 6.07 -13.51 4.95
CA PRO A 193 7.51 -13.29 4.93
C PRO A 193 8.04 -13.35 3.49
N ILE A 194 8.94 -12.43 3.15
CA ILE A 194 9.70 -12.48 1.92
C ILE A 194 10.83 -13.49 2.15
N THR A 195 10.83 -14.58 1.39
CA THR A 195 11.88 -15.59 1.47
C THR A 195 13.15 -15.03 0.83
N GLY A 196 14.16 -14.74 1.65
CA GLY A 196 15.46 -14.17 1.25
C GLY A 196 16.26 -13.61 2.41
N ASN A 197 15.64 -13.34 3.55
CA ASN A 197 16.31 -12.89 4.77
C ASN A 197 16.30 -13.97 5.85
N GLU A 198 16.89 -15.16 5.56
CA GLU A 198 17.50 -15.98 6.61
C GLU A 198 18.94 -15.48 6.76
N HIS A 199 19.13 -14.43 7.54
CA HIS A 199 20.41 -14.14 8.15
C HIS A 199 20.23 -14.13 9.66
N THR A 200 20.70 -15.23 10.23
CA THR A 200 21.14 -15.48 11.61
C THR A 200 21.76 -14.26 12.27
#